data_8cf3395e17f985db9a1e4379a7a9299e
#
_entry.id   8cf3395e17f985db9a1e4379a7a9299e
#
_cell.length_a   1.000
_cell.length_b   1.000
_cell.length_c   1.000
_cell.angle_alpha   90.00
_cell.angle_beta   90.00
_cell.angle_gamma   90.00
#
_symmetry.space_group_name_H-M   'P 1'
#
loop_
_entity.id
_entity.type
_entity.pdbx_description
1 polymer ?
#
loop_
_entity_poly.entity_id
_entity_poly.type
_entity_poly.pdbx_seq_one_letter_code
_entity_poly.pdbx_strand_id
1 'polypeptide(L)'
;DEVAAPGTARLDSRGFLILASVLVSFAVFVVGIMKYGWDFDQLSAPFVAMGIVAGLVGGLGVSGTALAFAEGFASMASAAMLIGVARAISVVLEQGQVIDTLVYSMATPLTTLPSYASALGMMLLHVGVHIPVPSVSGQAVLTMPVLIPVGDLVAVPRQAVILAYQYGAGLTDIVTPTNGGMMAILA
;
A
#
# COMPACT_ATOMS: atom_id res chain seq x y z
N ASP A 1 -33.39 -15.48 -5.02
CA ASP A 1 -33.22 -14.06 -4.71
C ASP A 1 -32.78 -13.39 -5.99
N GLU A 2 -33.74 -12.65 -6.57
CA GLU A 2 -33.58 -11.93 -7.82
C GLU A 2 -32.66 -10.74 -7.60
N VAL A 3 -31.44 -10.77 -8.13
CA VAL A 3 -30.53 -9.63 -8.16
C VAL A 3 -31.22 -8.56 -9.02
N ALA A 4 -31.81 -7.57 -8.36
CA ALA A 4 -32.44 -6.44 -9.03
C ALA A 4 -31.40 -5.80 -9.98
N ALA A 5 -31.74 -5.70 -11.27
CA ALA A 5 -30.93 -5.03 -12.27
C ALA A 5 -30.59 -3.62 -11.77
N PRO A 6 -29.35 -3.12 -12.01
CA PRO A 6 -28.98 -1.78 -11.61
C PRO A 6 -29.85 -0.78 -12.36
N GLY A 7 -30.91 -0.35 -11.70
CA GLY A 7 -31.75 0.76 -12.19
C GLY A 7 -30.83 1.97 -12.37
N THR A 8 -31.01 2.73 -13.42
CA THR A 8 -30.30 3.99 -13.67
C THR A 8 -30.50 4.90 -12.46
N ALA A 9 -29.57 4.81 -11.51
CA ALA A 9 -29.55 5.65 -10.32
C ALA A 9 -29.33 7.09 -10.79
N ARG A 10 -30.42 7.85 -10.90
CA ARG A 10 -30.33 9.29 -11.09
C ARG A 10 -29.66 9.85 -9.85
N LEU A 11 -28.53 10.53 -10.06
CA LEU A 11 -27.86 11.26 -8.98
C LEU A 11 -28.84 12.32 -8.47
N ASP A 12 -29.44 12.06 -7.31
CA ASP A 12 -30.19 13.04 -6.57
C ASP A 12 -29.25 14.10 -6.00
N SER A 13 -29.76 15.26 -5.65
CA SER A 13 -28.99 16.36 -5.05
C SER A 13 -28.10 15.90 -3.87
N ARG A 14 -28.57 14.94 -3.08
CA ARG A 14 -27.80 14.33 -1.99
C ARG A 14 -26.62 13.51 -2.51
N GLY A 15 -26.83 12.69 -3.53
CA GLY A 15 -25.77 11.92 -4.17
C GLY A 15 -24.68 12.81 -4.76
N PHE A 16 -25.08 13.94 -5.36
CA PHE A 16 -24.13 14.92 -5.86
C PHE A 16 -23.32 15.58 -4.74
N LEU A 17 -23.94 15.93 -3.59
CA LEU A 17 -23.23 16.47 -2.45
C LEU A 17 -22.25 15.47 -1.81
N ILE A 18 -22.62 14.19 -1.74
CA ILE A 18 -21.72 13.12 -1.28
C ILE A 18 -20.52 13.02 -2.22
N LEU A 19 -20.76 12.95 -3.52
CA LEU A 19 -19.67 12.87 -4.51
C LEU A 19 -18.77 14.11 -4.44
N ALA A 20 -19.34 15.30 -4.30
CA ALA A 20 -18.59 16.54 -4.13
C ALA A 20 -17.74 16.51 -2.84
N SER A 21 -18.27 16.00 -1.72
CA SER A 21 -17.51 15.87 -0.47
C SER A 21 -16.32 14.92 -0.61
N VAL A 22 -16.47 13.82 -1.34
CA VAL A 22 -15.38 12.90 -1.68
C VAL A 22 -14.30 13.60 -2.48
N LEU A 23 -14.68 14.29 -3.57
CA LEU A 23 -13.73 15.02 -4.42
C LEU A 23 -13.01 16.13 -3.64
N VAL A 24 -13.71 16.87 -2.79
CA VAL A 24 -13.12 17.90 -1.93
C VAL A 24 -12.10 17.26 -0.96
N SER A 25 -12.42 16.14 -0.35
CA SER A 25 -11.50 15.45 0.56
C SER A 25 -10.23 14.99 -0.15
N PHE A 26 -10.34 14.46 -1.37
CA PHE A 26 -9.17 14.14 -2.18
C PHE A 26 -8.37 15.40 -2.57
N ALA A 27 -9.03 16.48 -2.94
CA ALA A 27 -8.35 17.74 -3.24
C ALA A 27 -7.59 18.29 -2.03
N VAL A 28 -8.21 18.26 -0.85
CA VAL A 28 -7.57 18.66 0.42
C VAL A 28 -6.34 17.78 0.68
N PHE A 29 -6.46 16.48 0.48
CA PHE A 29 -5.33 15.55 0.64
C PHE A 29 -4.18 15.87 -0.33
N VAL A 30 -4.46 16.05 -1.62
CA VAL A 30 -3.43 16.40 -2.63
C VAL A 30 -2.75 17.73 -2.27
N VAL A 31 -3.51 18.74 -1.87
CA VAL A 31 -2.95 20.03 -1.41
C VAL A 31 -2.12 19.84 -0.13
N GLY A 32 -2.57 18.98 0.78
CA GLY A 32 -1.86 18.61 2.00
C GLY A 32 -0.48 18.03 1.71
N ILE A 33 -0.38 17.07 0.79
CA ILE A 33 0.89 16.50 0.36
C ILE A 33 1.78 17.58 -0.28
N MET A 34 1.24 18.34 -1.22
CA MET A 34 2.04 19.29 -2.00
C MET A 34 2.55 20.49 -1.21
N LYS A 35 1.75 21.01 -0.27
CA LYS A 35 2.08 22.24 0.48
C LYS A 35 2.57 22.01 1.89
N TYR A 36 2.09 20.97 2.55
CA TYR A 36 2.33 20.73 3.98
C TYR A 36 3.15 19.46 4.26
N GLY A 37 3.53 18.70 3.21
CA GLY A 37 4.30 17.47 3.37
C GLY A 37 3.54 16.38 4.13
N TRP A 38 2.21 16.30 3.96
CA TRP A 38 1.43 15.23 4.56
C TRP A 38 1.90 13.86 4.07
N ASP A 39 1.93 12.90 4.99
CA ASP A 39 2.26 11.51 4.73
C ASP A 39 1.04 10.62 5.08
N PHE A 40 1.21 9.32 5.07
CA PHE A 40 0.16 8.32 5.34
C PHE A 40 -0.55 8.53 6.67
N ASP A 41 0.14 8.99 7.70
CA ASP A 41 -0.45 9.23 9.03
C ASP A 41 -1.57 10.29 8.98
N GLN A 42 -1.40 11.34 8.16
CA GLN A 42 -2.38 12.40 8.01
C GLN A 42 -3.57 12.02 7.12
N LEU A 43 -3.44 10.95 6.29
CA LEU A 43 -4.51 10.43 5.44
C LEU A 43 -5.74 9.99 6.23
N SER A 44 -5.56 9.45 7.42
CA SER A 44 -6.64 8.90 8.24
C SER A 44 -7.69 9.96 8.57
N ALA A 45 -7.28 11.19 8.88
CA ALA A 45 -8.19 12.26 9.27
C ALA A 45 -9.14 12.73 8.15
N PRO A 46 -8.67 13.03 6.92
CA PRO A 46 -9.56 13.32 5.78
C PRO A 46 -10.53 12.18 5.45
N PHE A 47 -10.08 10.92 5.51
CA PHE A 47 -10.96 9.78 5.22
C PHE A 47 -12.05 9.61 6.27
N VAL A 48 -11.73 9.76 7.56
CA VAL A 48 -12.74 9.74 8.64
C VAL A 48 -13.72 10.90 8.48
N ALA A 49 -13.22 12.11 8.24
CA ALA A 49 -14.07 13.28 8.03
C ALA A 49 -14.99 13.10 6.80
N MET A 50 -14.47 12.56 5.69
CA MET A 50 -15.23 12.24 4.50
C MET A 50 -16.37 11.26 4.79
N GLY A 51 -16.10 10.20 5.54
CA GLY A 51 -17.11 9.22 5.94
C GLY A 51 -18.20 9.83 6.82
N ILE A 52 -17.84 10.67 7.79
CA ILE A 52 -18.79 11.38 8.64
C ILE A 52 -19.68 12.30 7.81
N VAL A 53 -19.10 13.12 6.95
CA VAL A 53 -19.84 14.05 6.07
C VAL A 53 -20.76 13.26 5.13
N ALA A 54 -20.27 12.20 4.50
CA ALA A 54 -21.06 11.36 3.61
C ALA A 54 -22.27 10.73 4.33
N GLY A 55 -22.06 10.20 5.54
CA GLY A 55 -23.13 9.61 6.35
C GLY A 55 -24.20 10.63 6.76
N LEU A 56 -23.80 11.80 7.21
CA LEU A 56 -24.72 12.87 7.63
C LEU A 56 -25.51 13.45 6.44
N VAL A 57 -24.81 13.75 5.34
CA VAL A 57 -25.45 14.27 4.10
C VAL A 57 -26.33 13.21 3.45
N GLY A 58 -25.91 11.93 3.54
CA GLY A 58 -26.68 10.78 3.06
C GLY A 58 -27.98 10.54 3.82
N GLY A 59 -28.16 11.21 4.98
CA GLY A 59 -29.40 11.14 5.78
C GLY A 59 -29.41 10.02 6.79
N LEU A 60 -28.28 9.39 7.10
CA LEU A 60 -28.16 8.36 8.15
C LEU A 60 -28.32 8.95 9.55
N GLY A 61 -28.14 10.28 9.72
CA GLY A 61 -28.07 10.92 11.02
C GLY A 61 -26.84 10.48 11.83
N VAL A 62 -26.68 11.00 13.03
CA VAL A 62 -25.49 10.73 13.86
C VAL A 62 -25.38 9.26 14.23
N SER A 63 -26.48 8.68 14.74
CA SER A 63 -26.49 7.25 15.16
C SER A 63 -26.26 6.30 13.98
N GLY A 64 -26.91 6.53 12.84
CA GLY A 64 -26.73 5.70 11.65
C GLY A 64 -25.30 5.81 11.07
N THR A 65 -24.72 7.00 11.08
CA THR A 65 -23.32 7.19 10.67
C THR A 65 -22.37 6.44 11.60
N ALA A 66 -22.58 6.51 12.92
CA ALA A 66 -21.76 5.78 13.88
C ALA A 66 -21.89 4.26 13.71
N LEU A 67 -23.08 3.74 13.46
CA LEU A 67 -23.30 2.32 13.20
C LEU A 67 -22.60 1.88 11.91
N ALA A 68 -22.72 2.64 10.82
CA ALA A 68 -22.04 2.36 9.57
C ALA A 68 -20.51 2.34 9.72
N PHE A 69 -19.95 3.23 10.52
CA PHE A 69 -18.53 3.18 10.88
C PHE A 69 -18.17 1.90 11.65
N ALA A 70 -18.99 1.51 12.66
CA ALA A 70 -18.75 0.31 13.43
C ALA A 70 -18.78 -0.96 12.56
N GLU A 71 -19.71 -1.05 11.62
CA GLU A 71 -19.78 -2.14 10.64
C GLU A 71 -18.57 -2.13 9.70
N GLY A 72 -18.14 -0.95 9.22
CA GLY A 72 -16.93 -0.81 8.42
C GLY A 72 -15.66 -1.26 9.17
N PHE A 73 -15.51 -0.88 10.44
CA PHE A 73 -14.42 -1.35 11.28
C PHE A 73 -14.46 -2.88 11.48
N ALA A 74 -15.64 -3.43 11.72
CA ALA A 74 -15.80 -4.89 11.89
C ALA A 74 -15.41 -5.65 10.61
N SER A 75 -15.77 -5.15 9.43
CA SER A 75 -15.39 -5.77 8.15
C SER A 75 -13.88 -5.74 7.91
N MET A 76 -13.17 -4.70 8.40
CA MET A 76 -11.71 -4.56 8.25
C MET A 76 -10.91 -5.28 9.34
N ALA A 77 -11.54 -5.80 10.38
CA ALA A 77 -10.85 -6.37 11.55
C ALA A 77 -9.89 -7.51 11.17
N SER A 78 -10.30 -8.41 10.29
CA SER A 78 -9.47 -9.52 9.81
C SER A 78 -8.23 -9.03 9.07
N ALA A 79 -8.40 -8.09 8.14
CA ALA A 79 -7.30 -7.49 7.41
C ALA A 79 -6.33 -6.75 8.35
N ALA A 80 -6.84 -5.99 9.30
CA ALA A 80 -6.04 -5.27 10.28
C ALA A 80 -5.20 -6.21 11.16
N MET A 81 -5.77 -7.34 11.59
CA MET A 81 -5.03 -8.34 12.36
C MET A 81 -3.91 -8.98 11.54
N LEU A 82 -4.15 -9.33 10.28
CA LEU A 82 -3.13 -9.89 9.39
C LEU A 82 -1.99 -8.89 9.15
N ILE A 83 -2.30 -7.62 8.92
CA ILE A 83 -1.31 -6.55 8.77
C ILE A 83 -0.48 -6.43 10.06
N GLY A 84 -1.13 -6.45 11.22
CA GLY A 84 -0.46 -6.37 12.52
C GLY A 84 0.54 -7.51 12.73
N VAL A 85 0.15 -8.75 12.44
CA VAL A 85 1.03 -9.93 12.55
C VAL A 85 2.19 -9.83 11.54
N ALA A 86 1.91 -9.47 10.28
CA ALA A 86 2.95 -9.29 9.27
C ALA A 86 3.95 -8.20 9.68
N ARG A 87 3.46 -7.08 10.22
CA ARG A 87 4.34 -6.01 10.71
C ARG A 87 5.18 -6.44 11.90
N ALA A 88 4.63 -7.24 12.81
CA ALA A 88 5.39 -7.79 13.94
C ALA A 88 6.56 -8.67 13.46
N ILE A 89 6.34 -9.52 12.46
CA ILE A 89 7.40 -10.33 11.84
C ILE A 89 8.48 -9.43 11.25
N SER A 90 8.09 -8.42 10.46
CA SER A 90 9.03 -7.46 9.86
C SER A 90 9.88 -6.76 10.91
N VAL A 91 9.26 -6.25 11.99
CA VAL A 91 9.96 -5.57 13.08
C VAL A 91 10.99 -6.47 13.75
N VAL A 92 10.65 -7.74 14.01
CA VAL A 92 11.60 -8.71 14.61
C VAL A 92 12.78 -8.97 13.68
N LEU A 93 12.54 -9.12 12.38
CA LEU A 93 13.59 -9.35 11.39
C LEU A 93 14.49 -8.11 11.20
N GLU A 94 13.90 -6.90 11.23
CA GLU A 94 14.63 -5.63 11.17
C GLU A 94 15.53 -5.46 12.41
N GLN A 95 14.97 -5.63 13.63
CA GLN A 95 15.72 -5.50 14.88
C GLN A 95 16.80 -6.57 15.03
N GLY A 96 16.56 -7.76 14.51
CA GLY A 96 17.54 -8.84 14.46
C GLY A 96 18.62 -8.67 13.41
N GLN A 97 18.58 -7.61 12.58
CA GLN A 97 19.48 -7.37 11.43
C GLN A 97 19.54 -8.54 10.44
N VAL A 98 18.49 -9.39 10.45
CA VAL A 98 18.40 -10.56 9.57
C VAL A 98 18.15 -10.13 8.13
N ILE A 99 17.36 -9.05 7.93
CA ILE A 99 17.02 -8.54 6.60
C ILE A 99 18.24 -8.02 5.87
N ASP A 100 19.12 -7.29 6.55
CA ASP A 100 20.35 -6.76 5.96
C ASP A 100 21.24 -7.90 5.46
N THR A 101 21.41 -8.95 6.27
CA THR A 101 22.16 -10.16 5.91
C THR A 101 21.51 -10.87 4.72
N LEU A 102 20.19 -10.97 4.71
CA LEU A 102 19.43 -11.61 3.63
C LEU A 102 19.59 -10.84 2.32
N VAL A 103 19.39 -9.52 2.33
CA VAL A 103 19.54 -8.66 1.16
C VAL A 103 20.97 -8.73 0.62
N TYR A 104 21.97 -8.63 1.49
CA TYR A 104 23.37 -8.71 1.11
C TYR A 104 23.72 -10.07 0.46
N SER A 105 23.30 -11.17 1.08
CA SER A 105 23.57 -12.52 0.55
C SER A 105 22.89 -12.77 -0.79
N MET A 106 21.69 -12.25 -0.99
CA MET A 106 20.98 -12.33 -2.27
C MET A 106 21.55 -11.39 -3.33
N ALA A 107 22.10 -10.24 -2.94
CA ALA A 107 22.71 -9.28 -3.86
C ALA A 107 24.10 -9.71 -4.34
N THR A 108 24.87 -10.41 -3.52
CA THR A 108 26.25 -10.84 -3.84
C THR A 108 26.36 -11.62 -5.17
N PRO A 109 25.51 -12.61 -5.48
CA PRO A 109 25.59 -13.33 -6.76
C PRO A 109 25.35 -12.43 -7.97
N LEU A 110 24.61 -11.33 -7.81
CA LEU A 110 24.28 -10.42 -8.91
C LEU A 110 25.53 -9.71 -9.45
N THR A 111 26.57 -9.55 -8.62
CA THR A 111 27.82 -8.88 -9.03
C THR A 111 28.61 -9.65 -10.07
N THR A 112 28.33 -10.94 -10.24
CA THR A 112 29.02 -11.82 -11.21
C THR A 112 28.24 -12.02 -12.51
N LEU A 113 27.02 -11.48 -12.60
CA LEU A 113 26.14 -11.64 -13.74
C LEU A 113 26.29 -10.47 -14.75
N PRO A 114 25.98 -10.70 -16.04
CA PRO A 114 25.82 -9.61 -17.00
C PRO A 114 24.72 -8.63 -16.58
N SER A 115 24.83 -7.36 -16.95
CA SER A 115 23.92 -6.27 -16.50
C SER A 115 22.44 -6.60 -16.63
N TYR A 116 22.02 -7.20 -17.77
CA TYR A 116 20.61 -7.56 -17.97
C TYR A 116 20.14 -8.67 -17.03
N ALA A 117 21.00 -9.67 -16.76
CA ALA A 117 20.69 -10.75 -15.83
C ALA A 117 20.69 -10.25 -14.38
N SER A 118 21.58 -9.33 -14.05
CA SER A 118 21.61 -8.66 -12.74
C SER A 118 20.34 -7.82 -12.51
N ALA A 119 19.85 -7.09 -13.52
CA ALA A 119 18.60 -6.34 -13.41
C ALA A 119 17.39 -7.25 -13.14
N LEU A 120 17.29 -8.38 -13.85
CA LEU A 120 16.25 -9.38 -13.60
C LEU A 120 16.42 -10.04 -12.22
N GLY A 121 17.66 -10.35 -11.84
CA GLY A 121 17.98 -10.88 -10.52
C GLY A 121 17.60 -9.93 -9.40
N MET A 122 17.80 -8.61 -9.55
CA MET A 122 17.32 -7.60 -8.62
C MET A 122 15.80 -7.61 -8.50
N MET A 123 15.07 -7.77 -9.60
CA MET A 123 13.61 -7.89 -9.56
C MET A 123 13.18 -9.14 -8.76
N LEU A 124 13.80 -10.29 -9.00
CA LEU A 124 13.50 -11.51 -8.26
C LEU A 124 13.89 -11.43 -6.79
N LEU A 125 14.99 -10.74 -6.47
CA LEU A 125 15.37 -10.44 -5.09
C LEU A 125 14.25 -9.67 -4.38
N HIS A 126 13.71 -8.65 -5.04
CA HIS A 126 12.60 -7.88 -4.47
C HIS A 126 11.33 -8.71 -4.28
N VAL A 127 11.02 -9.65 -5.17
CA VAL A 127 9.95 -10.62 -4.97
C VAL A 127 10.18 -11.44 -3.69
N GLY A 128 11.40 -11.94 -3.49
CA GLY A 128 11.77 -12.73 -2.30
C GLY A 128 11.72 -11.93 -1.00
N VAL A 129 12.26 -10.72 -1.01
CA VAL A 129 12.26 -9.82 0.16
C VAL A 129 10.86 -9.30 0.49
N HIS A 130 9.96 -9.22 -0.49
CA HIS A 130 8.59 -8.74 -0.25
C HIS A 130 7.77 -9.68 0.64
N ILE A 131 8.09 -10.97 0.65
CA ILE A 131 7.38 -11.94 1.49
C ILE A 131 7.56 -11.63 3.00
N PRO A 132 8.79 -11.48 3.53
CA PRO A 132 9.00 -11.11 4.93
C PRO A 132 8.75 -9.62 5.21
N VAL A 133 8.83 -8.75 4.20
CA VAL A 133 8.64 -7.30 4.33
C VAL A 133 7.55 -6.84 3.36
N PRO A 134 6.25 -7.09 3.68
CA PRO A 134 5.13 -6.77 2.81
C PRO A 134 4.80 -5.26 2.85
N SER A 135 5.78 -4.45 2.52
CA SER A 135 5.67 -3.00 2.48
C SER A 135 6.58 -2.46 1.40
N VAL A 136 6.00 -1.94 0.32
CA VAL A 136 6.77 -1.42 -0.82
C VAL A 136 7.75 -0.33 -0.36
N SER A 137 7.30 0.69 0.37
CA SER A 137 8.16 1.77 0.86
C SER A 137 9.18 1.29 1.90
N GLY A 138 8.79 0.44 2.85
CA GLY A 138 9.70 -0.14 3.84
C GLY A 138 10.79 -0.96 3.19
N GLN A 139 10.44 -1.77 2.20
CA GLN A 139 11.40 -2.56 1.43
C GLN A 139 12.41 -1.67 0.68
N ALA A 140 11.98 -0.53 0.12
CA ALA A 140 12.88 0.41 -0.54
C ALA A 140 13.98 0.92 0.40
N VAL A 141 13.60 1.33 1.60
CA VAL A 141 14.54 1.82 2.61
C VAL A 141 15.59 0.78 2.97
N LEU A 142 15.20 -0.49 3.03
CA LEU A 142 16.11 -1.59 3.38
C LEU A 142 16.99 -2.03 2.22
N THR A 143 16.46 -2.08 1.00
CA THR A 143 17.16 -2.70 -0.14
C THR A 143 17.93 -1.70 -1.02
N MET A 144 17.44 -0.48 -1.20
CA MET A 144 18.07 0.49 -2.09
C MET A 144 19.51 0.87 -1.71
N PRO A 145 19.86 1.04 -0.41
CA PRO A 145 21.24 1.33 -0.01
C PRO A 145 22.25 0.25 -0.45
N VAL A 146 21.79 -1.00 -0.62
CA VAL A 146 22.61 -2.11 -1.10
C VAL A 146 22.56 -2.24 -2.61
N LEU A 147 21.36 -2.19 -3.20
CA LEU A 147 21.17 -2.52 -4.62
C LEU A 147 21.57 -1.40 -5.58
N ILE A 148 21.52 -0.14 -5.16
CA ILE A 148 22.01 0.97 -6.01
C ILE A 148 23.52 0.85 -6.24
N PRO A 149 24.38 0.68 -5.21
CA PRO A 149 25.81 0.42 -5.42
C PRO A 149 26.11 -0.84 -6.22
N VAL A 150 25.36 -1.92 -6.00
CA VAL A 150 25.50 -3.16 -6.80
C VAL A 150 25.15 -2.90 -8.26
N GLY A 151 24.07 -2.15 -8.53
CA GLY A 151 23.69 -1.76 -9.89
C GLY A 151 24.78 -0.95 -10.58
N ASP A 152 25.35 0.03 -9.88
CA ASP A 152 26.48 0.83 -10.41
C ASP A 152 27.70 -0.07 -10.72
N LEU A 153 27.99 -1.06 -9.87
CA LEU A 153 29.11 -1.99 -10.05
C LEU A 153 28.95 -2.87 -11.30
N VAL A 154 27.72 -3.34 -11.58
CA VAL A 154 27.43 -4.22 -12.74
C VAL A 154 26.91 -3.46 -13.95
N ALA A 155 27.09 -2.13 -13.98
CA ALA A 155 26.66 -1.25 -15.06
C ALA A 155 25.16 -1.34 -15.39
N VAL A 156 24.32 -1.55 -14.40
CA VAL A 156 22.85 -1.43 -14.50
C VAL A 156 22.48 0.01 -14.21
N PRO A 157 21.80 0.73 -15.11
CA PRO A 157 21.36 2.10 -14.87
C PRO A 157 20.47 2.16 -13.62
N ARG A 158 20.63 3.19 -12.78
CA ARG A 158 19.85 3.36 -11.55
C ARG A 158 18.33 3.35 -11.79
N GLN A 159 17.90 3.87 -12.93
CA GLN A 159 16.49 3.78 -13.35
C GLN A 159 16.03 2.33 -13.52
N ALA A 160 16.88 1.44 -14.06
CA ALA A 160 16.56 0.02 -14.19
C ALA A 160 16.54 -0.68 -12.83
N VAL A 161 17.41 -0.29 -11.89
CA VAL A 161 17.36 -0.77 -10.49
C VAL A 161 16.04 -0.39 -9.84
N ILE A 162 15.60 0.87 -10.00
CA ILE A 162 14.31 1.33 -9.47
C ILE A 162 13.13 0.59 -10.12
N LEU A 163 13.18 0.35 -11.44
CA LEU A 163 12.14 -0.43 -12.12
C LEU A 163 12.12 -1.89 -11.65
N ALA A 164 13.28 -2.51 -11.47
CA ALA A 164 13.38 -3.87 -10.92
C ALA A 164 12.74 -3.95 -9.52
N TYR A 165 12.98 -2.95 -8.68
CA TYR A 165 12.32 -2.82 -7.38
C TYR A 165 10.81 -2.66 -7.54
N GLN A 166 10.34 -1.72 -8.34
CA GLN A 166 8.91 -1.44 -8.50
C GLN A 166 8.15 -2.65 -9.05
N TYR A 167 8.71 -3.34 -10.03
CA TYR A 167 8.08 -4.55 -10.55
C TYR A 167 8.17 -5.73 -9.58
N GLY A 168 9.31 -5.93 -8.93
CA GLY A 168 9.48 -7.00 -7.96
C GLY A 168 8.59 -6.84 -6.73
N ALA A 169 8.63 -5.69 -6.07
CA ALA A 169 7.82 -5.43 -4.89
C ALA A 169 6.35 -5.19 -5.26
N GLY A 170 6.06 -4.32 -6.24
CA GLY A 170 4.70 -3.92 -6.57
C GLY A 170 3.84 -5.03 -7.17
N LEU A 171 4.40 -5.89 -8.04
CA LEU A 171 3.66 -7.05 -8.56
C LEU A 171 3.45 -8.12 -7.49
N THR A 172 4.44 -8.32 -6.61
CA THR A 172 4.32 -9.27 -5.51
C THR A 172 3.28 -8.81 -4.49
N ASP A 173 3.14 -7.50 -4.30
CA ASP A 173 2.13 -6.90 -3.43
C ASP A 173 0.69 -7.34 -3.79
N ILE A 174 0.42 -7.57 -5.07
CA ILE A 174 -0.89 -8.04 -5.56
C ILE A 174 -1.21 -9.47 -5.10
N VAL A 175 -0.19 -10.33 -4.94
CA VAL A 175 -0.38 -11.74 -4.58
C VAL A 175 -0.02 -12.04 -3.13
N THR A 176 0.47 -11.05 -2.38
CA THR A 176 0.88 -11.24 -0.99
C THR A 176 -0.32 -11.22 -0.05
N PRO A 177 -0.59 -12.33 0.68
CA PRO A 177 -1.77 -12.42 1.56
C PRO A 177 -1.78 -11.42 2.72
N THR A 178 -0.64 -10.81 3.01
CA THR A 178 -0.48 -9.80 4.07
C THR A 178 -0.69 -8.36 3.59
N ASN A 179 -0.97 -8.17 2.29
CA ASN A 179 -1.37 -6.87 1.77
C ASN A 179 -2.79 -6.54 2.23
N GLY A 180 -2.90 -5.54 3.10
CA GLY A 180 -4.18 -5.14 3.67
C GLY A 180 -5.18 -4.62 2.65
N GLY A 181 -4.73 -3.95 1.59
CA GLY A 181 -5.59 -3.47 0.52
C GLY A 181 -6.22 -4.62 -0.27
N MET A 182 -5.43 -5.63 -0.62
CA MET A 182 -5.93 -6.83 -1.30
C MET A 182 -6.88 -7.63 -0.40
N MET A 183 -6.53 -7.80 0.87
CA MET A 183 -7.39 -8.51 1.83
C MET A 183 -8.71 -7.78 2.05
N ALA A 184 -8.71 -6.46 2.04
CA ALA A 184 -9.93 -5.66 2.15
C ALA A 184 -10.85 -5.79 0.92
N ILE A 185 -10.30 -6.06 -0.26
CA ILE A 185 -11.09 -6.28 -1.49
C ILE A 185 -11.66 -7.71 -1.54
N LEU A 186 -10.94 -8.68 -0.96
CA LEU A 186 -11.32 -10.09 -0.98
C LEU A 186 -12.24 -10.50 0.19
N ALA A 187 -12.37 -9.67 1.22
CA ALA A 187 -13.23 -9.90 2.39
C ALA A 187 -14.66 -9.45 2.14
#